data_72235933846a0957646aa52d2522a866
#
_entry.id   72235933846a0957646aa52d2522a866
#
_cell.length_a   1.000
_cell.length_b   1.000
_cell.length_c   1.000
_cell.angle_alpha   90.00
_cell.angle_beta   90.00
_cell.angle_gamma   90.00
#
_symmetry.space_group_name_H-M   'P 1'
#
loop_
_entity.id
_entity.type
_entity.pdbx_description
1 polymer ?
#
loop_
_entity_poly.entity_id
_entity_poly.type
_entity_poly.pdbx_seq_one_letter_code
_entity_poly.pdbx_strand_id
1 'polypeptide(L)'
;ENGRAVGVEVERGGKIEVIGANVEVIIAASSLNSPKLLMLSGIGPAAHLAEHGIDVVADRAGVGQNLQDHLELYIQQAATKPVSLFKHWNLWGKAKIGAQWLFTKTGLGASNQFESAAFVRSKAGIEYPDIQYHFLPIAVRYDGQVAAEGHGYQAHVGPMRSVSRGQVTLKSSDPKDDPRIQFNYMSDPSDWEDFRTCIRLTREIFGQEAFAPYRGHEIQPGTDVQSDEALDAFIKEHVESAYHPCGTCKMGRADDPMAVVDHETRVIGVEGLRVADSSIFPRITNGNLNGPSIMVGEKAADHILGRHPLAPSNDEPWINPNWKIAQR
;
A
#
# COMPACT_ATOMS: atom_id res chain seq x y z
N GLU A 1 8.33 -24.21 -21.00
CA GLU A 1 9.02 -25.07 -21.96
C GLU A 1 9.62 -24.21 -23.08
N ASN A 2 10.92 -24.35 -23.36
CA ASN A 2 11.60 -23.59 -24.42
C ASN A 2 11.39 -22.06 -24.35
N GLY A 3 11.40 -21.46 -23.14
CA GLY A 3 11.21 -20.03 -22.94
C GLY A 3 9.75 -19.54 -23.00
N ARG A 4 8.79 -20.47 -22.98
CA ARG A 4 7.37 -20.19 -22.99
C ARG A 4 6.67 -20.79 -21.76
N ALA A 5 5.79 -20.03 -21.12
CA ALA A 5 4.90 -20.54 -20.10
C ALA A 5 3.75 -21.32 -20.77
N VAL A 6 3.64 -22.62 -20.42
CA VAL A 6 2.64 -23.54 -20.99
C VAL A 6 1.59 -23.99 -19.98
N GLY A 7 1.74 -23.61 -18.70
CA GLY A 7 0.83 -23.98 -17.63
C GLY A 7 1.39 -23.67 -16.26
N VAL A 8 0.73 -24.18 -15.23
CA VAL A 8 1.12 -24.06 -13.83
C VAL A 8 1.11 -25.43 -13.14
N GLU A 9 2.10 -25.65 -12.28
CA GLU A 9 2.08 -26.79 -11.37
C GLU A 9 1.29 -26.43 -10.11
N VAL A 10 0.38 -27.30 -9.72
CA VAL A 10 -0.45 -27.14 -8.52
C VAL A 10 -0.42 -28.39 -7.65
N GLU A 11 -0.41 -28.22 -6.35
CA GLU A 11 -0.61 -29.32 -5.42
C GLU A 11 -2.09 -29.39 -5.02
N ARG A 12 -2.72 -30.54 -5.28
CA ARG A 12 -4.09 -30.81 -4.90
C ARG A 12 -4.19 -32.18 -4.22
N GLY A 13 -4.62 -32.19 -2.96
CA GLY A 13 -4.73 -33.42 -2.19
C GLY A 13 -3.41 -34.20 -2.04
N GLY A 14 -2.28 -33.48 -1.92
CA GLY A 14 -0.94 -34.06 -1.80
C GLY A 14 -0.35 -34.61 -3.11
N LYS A 15 -0.99 -34.33 -4.25
CA LYS A 15 -0.50 -34.72 -5.59
C LYS A 15 -0.17 -33.45 -6.38
N ILE A 16 0.96 -33.48 -7.08
CA ILE A 16 1.33 -32.43 -8.03
C ILE A 16 0.69 -32.77 -9.38
N GLU A 17 0.00 -31.81 -9.95
CA GLU A 17 -0.61 -31.87 -11.27
C GLU A 17 -0.29 -30.61 -12.07
N VAL A 18 -0.15 -30.74 -13.38
CA VAL A 18 0.06 -29.60 -14.29
C VAL A 18 -1.27 -29.20 -14.92
N ILE A 19 -1.63 -27.92 -14.76
CA ILE A 19 -2.77 -27.32 -15.44
C ILE A 19 -2.25 -26.53 -16.64
N GLY A 20 -2.50 -27.04 -17.84
CA GLY A 20 -2.04 -26.42 -19.10
C GLY A 20 -2.79 -25.13 -19.42
N ALA A 21 -2.10 -24.17 -20.03
CA ALA A 21 -2.65 -22.95 -20.57
C ALA A 21 -2.70 -23.00 -22.09
N ASN A 22 -3.88 -22.77 -22.69
CA ASN A 22 -4.03 -22.79 -24.14
C ASN A 22 -3.42 -21.56 -24.83
N VAL A 23 -3.35 -20.43 -24.15
CA VAL A 23 -2.87 -19.16 -24.72
C VAL A 23 -1.72 -18.63 -23.90
N GLU A 24 -1.94 -18.27 -22.64
CA GLU A 24 -0.94 -17.70 -21.75
C GLU A 24 -1.29 -17.94 -20.27
N VAL A 25 -0.31 -17.75 -19.39
CA VAL A 25 -0.45 -17.76 -17.94
C VAL A 25 -0.44 -16.32 -17.44
N ILE A 26 -1.36 -15.98 -16.53
CA ILE A 26 -1.47 -14.66 -15.94
C ILE A 26 -1.24 -14.80 -14.44
N ILE A 27 -0.18 -14.16 -13.92
CA ILE A 27 0.11 -14.08 -12.49
C ILE A 27 -0.57 -12.83 -11.93
N ALA A 28 -1.41 -13.02 -10.89
CA ALA A 28 -2.06 -11.96 -10.13
C ALA A 28 -2.04 -12.32 -8.64
N ALA A 29 -0.83 -12.57 -8.11
CA ALA A 29 -0.62 -13.15 -6.79
C ALA A 29 -0.09 -12.14 -5.75
N SER A 30 -0.24 -10.85 -6.03
CA SER A 30 0.22 -9.70 -5.26
C SER A 30 1.74 -9.46 -5.32
N SER A 31 2.14 -8.27 -4.83
CA SER A 31 3.55 -7.84 -4.82
C SER A 31 4.49 -8.72 -3.99
N LEU A 32 3.95 -9.63 -3.18
CA LEU A 32 4.76 -10.54 -2.38
C LEU A 32 4.90 -11.91 -3.05
N ASN A 33 3.83 -12.43 -3.65
CA ASN A 33 3.84 -13.76 -4.23
C ASN A 33 4.12 -13.79 -5.74
N SER A 34 3.78 -12.74 -6.48
CA SER A 34 4.09 -12.69 -7.92
C SER A 34 5.59 -12.80 -8.20
N PRO A 35 6.49 -12.03 -7.54
CA PRO A 35 7.92 -12.24 -7.72
C PRO A 35 8.40 -13.60 -7.21
N LYS A 36 7.82 -14.14 -6.12
CA LYS A 36 8.13 -15.48 -5.64
C LYS A 36 7.84 -16.54 -6.71
N LEU A 37 6.67 -16.50 -7.34
CA LEU A 37 6.29 -17.44 -8.41
C LEU A 37 7.21 -17.32 -9.62
N LEU A 38 7.58 -16.11 -10.01
CA LEU A 38 8.56 -15.90 -11.10
C LEU A 38 9.90 -16.52 -10.75
N MET A 39 10.45 -16.25 -9.55
CA MET A 39 11.74 -16.80 -9.12
C MET A 39 11.72 -18.33 -9.04
N LEU A 40 10.68 -18.93 -8.48
CA LEU A 40 10.51 -20.39 -8.44
C LEU A 40 10.41 -21.02 -9.84
N SER A 41 10.00 -20.24 -10.84
CA SER A 41 9.92 -20.64 -12.25
C SER A 41 11.19 -20.32 -13.04
N GLY A 42 12.28 -19.96 -12.36
CA GLY A 42 13.58 -19.65 -13.03
C GLY A 42 13.64 -18.25 -13.65
N ILE A 43 12.73 -17.35 -13.29
CA ILE A 43 12.69 -15.97 -13.83
C ILE A 43 13.04 -15.00 -12.69
N GLY A 44 14.25 -14.48 -12.68
CA GLY A 44 14.73 -13.62 -11.61
C GLY A 44 16.22 -13.38 -11.64
N PRO A 45 16.80 -12.77 -10.58
CA PRO A 45 18.25 -12.54 -10.51
C PRO A 45 19.01 -13.87 -10.54
N ALA A 46 19.81 -14.09 -11.59
CA ALA A 46 20.47 -15.37 -11.85
C ALA A 46 21.31 -15.87 -10.67
N ALA A 47 22.06 -14.99 -9.99
CA ALA A 47 22.86 -15.36 -8.82
C ALA A 47 21.99 -15.89 -7.68
N HIS A 48 20.87 -15.22 -7.39
CA HIS A 48 19.93 -15.62 -6.33
C HIS A 48 19.24 -16.96 -6.66
N LEU A 49 18.86 -17.17 -7.92
CA LEU A 49 18.27 -18.45 -8.36
C LEU A 49 19.26 -19.60 -8.18
N ALA A 50 20.54 -19.38 -8.55
CA ALA A 50 21.61 -20.38 -8.40
C ALA A 50 21.86 -20.75 -6.93
N GLU A 51 21.78 -19.81 -5.98
CA GLU A 51 21.86 -20.07 -4.53
C GLU A 51 20.82 -21.09 -4.04
N HIS A 52 19.67 -21.15 -4.72
CA HIS A 52 18.58 -22.07 -4.39
C HIS A 52 18.50 -23.29 -5.31
N GLY A 53 19.48 -23.48 -6.20
CA GLY A 53 19.53 -24.61 -7.14
C GLY A 53 18.43 -24.55 -8.21
N ILE A 54 17.95 -23.36 -8.55
CA ILE A 54 16.92 -23.13 -9.56
C ILE A 54 17.60 -22.77 -10.89
N ASP A 55 17.27 -23.50 -11.94
CA ASP A 55 17.78 -23.23 -13.30
C ASP A 55 17.24 -21.90 -13.83
N VAL A 56 18.10 -21.09 -14.41
CA VAL A 56 17.76 -19.78 -14.94
C VAL A 56 17.08 -19.90 -16.30
N VAL A 57 15.80 -19.56 -16.38
CA VAL A 57 15.04 -19.44 -17.63
C VAL A 57 15.21 -18.04 -18.22
N ALA A 58 15.12 -17.01 -17.38
CA ALA A 58 15.36 -15.63 -17.78
C ALA A 58 16.03 -14.85 -16.62
N ASP A 59 17.22 -14.32 -16.88
CA ASP A 59 17.88 -13.44 -15.91
C ASP A 59 17.20 -12.07 -15.90
N ARG A 60 16.46 -11.80 -14.82
CA ARG A 60 15.68 -10.58 -14.60
C ARG A 60 15.98 -10.00 -13.22
N ALA A 61 16.98 -9.14 -13.17
CA ALA A 61 17.50 -8.55 -11.94
C ALA A 61 16.41 -7.80 -11.13
N GLY A 62 15.38 -7.27 -11.79
CA GLY A 62 14.30 -6.52 -11.15
C GLY A 62 13.27 -7.36 -10.42
N VAL A 63 13.21 -8.68 -10.63
CA VAL A 63 12.23 -9.54 -9.94
C VAL A 63 12.51 -9.55 -8.45
N GLY A 64 11.49 -9.20 -7.66
CA GLY A 64 11.55 -9.07 -6.22
C GLY A 64 12.19 -7.77 -5.72
N GLN A 65 12.76 -6.93 -6.58
CA GLN A 65 13.37 -5.65 -6.21
C GLN A 65 12.33 -4.51 -6.22
N ASN A 66 12.71 -3.33 -5.68
CA ASN A 66 11.87 -2.13 -5.72
C ASN A 66 10.57 -2.24 -4.90
N LEU A 67 10.52 -3.10 -3.88
CA LEU A 67 9.37 -3.17 -2.98
C LEU A 67 9.12 -1.81 -2.34
N GLN A 68 7.91 -1.33 -2.46
CA GLN A 68 7.44 -0.06 -1.93
C GLN A 68 6.17 -0.28 -1.12
N ASP A 69 5.91 0.63 -0.21
CA ASP A 69 4.69 0.62 0.60
C ASP A 69 4.35 2.05 1.04
N HIS A 70 3.10 2.32 1.38
CA HIS A 70 2.73 3.48 2.17
C HIS A 70 2.85 3.15 3.64
N LEU A 71 3.44 4.06 4.38
CA LEU A 71 3.52 3.99 5.83
C LEU A 71 2.59 5.04 6.45
N GLU A 72 2.12 4.77 7.65
CA GLU A 72 1.25 5.70 8.38
C GLU A 72 1.57 5.73 9.87
N LEU A 73 1.13 6.80 10.51
CA LEU A 73 1.10 7.00 11.96
C LEU A 73 -0.31 7.32 12.41
N TYR A 74 -0.64 6.94 13.63
CA TYR A 74 -1.90 7.32 14.27
C TYR A 74 -1.64 8.48 15.23
N ILE A 75 -2.18 9.63 14.90
CA ILE A 75 -2.17 10.80 15.79
C ILE A 75 -3.53 10.88 16.46
N GLN A 76 -3.55 10.81 17.78
CA GLN A 76 -4.77 10.58 18.56
C GLN A 76 -5.05 11.69 19.55
N GLN A 77 -6.30 12.09 19.62
CA GLN A 77 -6.79 13.18 20.48
C GLN A 77 -7.99 12.69 21.30
N ALA A 78 -7.98 12.97 22.60
CA ALA A 78 -9.15 12.78 23.44
C ALA A 78 -10.25 13.76 23.03
N ALA A 79 -11.50 13.35 23.15
CA ALA A 79 -12.65 14.22 22.94
C ALA A 79 -13.31 14.58 24.27
N THR A 80 -13.55 15.87 24.48
CA THR A 80 -14.23 16.39 25.71
C THR A 80 -15.73 16.14 25.72
N LYS A 81 -16.30 15.73 24.56
CA LYS A 81 -17.74 15.46 24.42
C LYS A 81 -17.97 14.03 23.89
N PRO A 82 -19.10 13.41 24.19
CA PRO A 82 -19.42 12.03 23.79
C PRO A 82 -19.85 11.94 22.31
N VAL A 83 -19.01 12.42 21.39
CA VAL A 83 -19.29 12.51 19.94
C VAL A 83 -18.71 11.35 19.14
N SER A 84 -17.78 10.59 19.70
CA SER A 84 -17.08 9.53 18.97
C SER A 84 -17.84 8.20 18.97
N LEU A 85 -17.39 7.26 18.15
CA LEU A 85 -17.95 5.91 18.06
C LEU A 85 -17.78 5.10 19.35
N PHE A 86 -16.97 5.57 20.29
CA PHE A 86 -16.75 4.94 21.59
C PHE A 86 -18.07 4.64 22.33
N LYS A 87 -19.10 5.48 22.19
CA LYS A 87 -20.44 5.25 22.76
C LYS A 87 -21.09 3.92 22.35
N HIS A 88 -20.63 3.36 21.23
CA HIS A 88 -21.11 2.07 20.70
C HIS A 88 -20.13 0.92 20.96
N TRP A 89 -19.00 1.17 21.67
CA TRP A 89 -17.92 0.20 21.89
C TRP A 89 -18.24 -0.77 23.04
N ASN A 90 -19.50 -1.17 23.14
CA ASN A 90 -19.96 -2.17 24.09
C ASN A 90 -20.77 -3.24 23.37
N LEU A 91 -21.05 -4.35 24.06
CA LEU A 91 -21.71 -5.50 23.45
C LEU A 91 -23.07 -5.15 22.82
N TRP A 92 -23.89 -4.37 23.51
CA TRP A 92 -25.20 -3.94 23.03
C TRP A 92 -25.10 -3.00 21.82
N GLY A 93 -24.17 -2.05 21.85
CA GLY A 93 -23.88 -1.19 20.71
C GLY A 93 -23.46 -1.96 19.48
N LYS A 94 -22.51 -2.89 19.64
CA LYS A 94 -22.05 -3.77 18.56
C LYS A 94 -23.19 -4.66 18.03
N ALA A 95 -23.99 -5.26 18.92
CA ALA A 95 -25.14 -6.08 18.53
C ALA A 95 -26.20 -5.28 17.75
N LYS A 96 -26.50 -4.05 18.20
CA LYS A 96 -27.44 -3.15 17.52
C LYS A 96 -26.94 -2.78 16.11
N ILE A 97 -25.68 -2.39 15.99
CA ILE A 97 -25.05 -2.07 14.70
C ILE A 97 -25.09 -3.29 13.77
N GLY A 98 -24.69 -4.46 14.27
CA GLY A 98 -24.71 -5.70 13.50
C GLY A 98 -26.12 -6.09 13.05
N ALA A 99 -27.13 -6.01 13.92
CA ALA A 99 -28.52 -6.29 13.59
C ALA A 99 -29.02 -5.31 12.52
N GLN A 100 -28.79 -4.01 12.69
CA GLN A 100 -29.19 -3.02 11.69
C GLN A 100 -28.59 -3.32 10.33
N TRP A 101 -27.27 -3.59 10.28
CA TRP A 101 -26.62 -3.93 9.02
C TRP A 101 -27.16 -5.23 8.41
N LEU A 102 -27.37 -6.27 9.23
CA LEU A 102 -27.87 -7.55 8.75
C LEU A 102 -29.23 -7.44 8.08
N PHE A 103 -30.17 -6.71 8.69
CA PHE A 103 -31.56 -6.63 8.23
C PHE A 103 -31.79 -5.51 7.21
N THR A 104 -31.08 -4.39 7.30
CA THR A 104 -31.36 -3.21 6.47
C THR A 104 -30.18 -2.82 5.55
N LYS A 105 -28.99 -3.37 5.76
CA LYS A 105 -27.74 -2.99 5.06
C LYS A 105 -27.39 -1.50 5.19
N THR A 106 -27.81 -0.86 6.28
CA THR A 106 -27.64 0.56 6.56
C THR A 106 -27.01 0.83 7.92
N GLY A 107 -26.76 2.09 8.24
CA GLY A 107 -26.21 2.55 9.51
C GLY A 107 -24.71 2.40 9.63
N LEU A 108 -24.19 2.47 10.87
CA LEU A 108 -22.76 2.45 11.13
C LEU A 108 -22.05 1.18 10.64
N GLY A 109 -22.76 0.06 10.56
CA GLY A 109 -22.21 -1.19 10.00
C GLY A 109 -22.06 -1.21 8.48
N ALA A 110 -22.61 -0.24 7.77
CA ALA A 110 -22.48 -0.08 6.33
C ALA A 110 -21.36 0.90 5.92
N SER A 111 -20.71 1.55 6.87
CA SER A 111 -19.58 2.47 6.68
C SER A 111 -18.28 1.77 7.06
N ASN A 112 -17.17 2.13 6.40
CA ASN A 112 -15.83 1.74 6.81
C ASN A 112 -15.29 2.58 7.99
N GLN A 113 -16.08 3.51 8.51
CA GLN A 113 -15.78 4.42 9.62
C GLN A 113 -14.74 5.51 9.33
N PHE A 114 -14.10 5.52 8.17
CA PHE A 114 -13.23 6.60 7.72
C PHE A 114 -14.07 7.70 7.07
N GLU A 115 -14.64 8.56 7.90
CA GLU A 115 -15.70 9.53 7.52
C GLU A 115 -15.16 10.69 6.67
N SER A 116 -13.87 10.99 6.75
CA SER A 116 -13.24 11.98 5.88
C SER A 116 -11.78 11.64 5.59
N ALA A 117 -11.32 12.13 4.45
CA ALA A 117 -9.93 12.04 4.03
C ALA A 117 -9.46 13.39 3.51
N ALA A 118 -8.15 13.60 3.52
CA ALA A 118 -7.54 14.79 2.94
C ALA A 118 -6.22 14.42 2.24
N PHE A 119 -5.95 15.13 1.16
CA PHE A 119 -4.65 15.11 0.50
C PHE A 119 -4.08 16.52 0.58
N VAL A 120 -2.94 16.66 1.23
CA VAL A 120 -2.33 17.96 1.49
C VAL A 120 -0.86 17.97 1.05
N ARG A 121 -0.32 19.14 0.78
CA ARG A 121 1.11 19.30 0.50
C ARG A 121 1.87 19.48 1.80
N SER A 122 3.00 18.79 1.92
CA SER A 122 3.89 18.92 3.08
C SER A 122 4.47 20.32 3.22
N LYS A 123 4.76 20.97 2.09
CA LYS A 123 5.37 22.31 2.03
C LYS A 123 5.05 23.03 0.73
N ALA A 124 5.35 24.31 0.66
CA ALA A 124 5.39 25.06 -0.60
C ALA A 124 6.43 24.45 -1.56
N GLY A 125 6.20 24.55 -2.86
CA GLY A 125 7.08 23.98 -3.90
C GLY A 125 6.75 22.55 -4.27
N ILE A 126 5.79 21.91 -3.61
CA ILE A 126 5.26 20.59 -3.99
C ILE A 126 4.05 20.76 -4.90
N GLU A 127 4.16 20.28 -6.14
CA GLU A 127 3.13 20.46 -7.17
C GLU A 127 1.83 19.70 -6.84
N TYR A 128 1.95 18.46 -6.35
CA TYR A 128 0.83 17.60 -5.96
C TYR A 128 0.83 17.39 -4.46
N PRO A 129 -0.35 17.15 -3.83
CA PRO A 129 -0.40 16.65 -2.46
C PRO A 129 0.46 15.41 -2.29
N ASP A 130 1.25 15.37 -1.23
CA ASP A 130 2.21 14.29 -0.92
C ASP A 130 2.00 13.68 0.46
N ILE A 131 1.00 14.16 1.21
CA ILE A 131 0.55 13.60 2.48
C ILE A 131 -0.93 13.24 2.37
N GLN A 132 -1.28 12.06 2.84
CA GLN A 132 -2.67 11.60 2.92
C GLN A 132 -3.11 11.47 4.37
N TYR A 133 -4.36 11.87 4.62
CA TYR A 133 -5.06 11.71 5.87
C TYR A 133 -6.29 10.82 5.72
N HIS A 134 -6.49 9.95 6.69
CA HIS A 134 -7.76 9.28 6.95
C HIS A 134 -8.21 9.62 8.35
N PHE A 135 -9.38 10.23 8.50
CA PHE A 135 -9.92 10.60 9.79
C PHE A 135 -10.88 9.53 10.30
N LEU A 136 -10.68 9.13 11.56
CA LEU A 136 -11.49 8.14 12.24
C LEU A 136 -12.08 8.74 13.53
N PRO A 137 -13.43 8.78 13.68
CA PRO A 137 -14.07 9.36 14.87
C PRO A 137 -14.08 8.41 16.08
N ILE A 138 -12.94 7.76 16.32
CA ILE A 138 -12.63 6.97 17.51
C ILE A 138 -11.11 6.89 17.64
N ALA A 139 -10.58 6.88 18.86
CA ALA A 139 -9.17 6.59 19.12
C ALA A 139 -9.02 5.10 19.45
N VAL A 140 -8.43 4.32 18.52
CA VAL A 140 -8.20 2.89 18.65
C VAL A 140 -6.73 2.58 18.38
N ARG A 141 -6.24 1.51 18.97
CA ARG A 141 -4.94 0.95 18.67
C ARG A 141 -5.04 0.06 17.43
N TYR A 142 -3.90 -0.28 16.86
CA TYR A 142 -3.82 -1.14 15.68
C TYR A 142 -4.45 -2.53 15.90
N ASP A 143 -4.36 -3.07 17.11
CA ASP A 143 -5.01 -4.32 17.51
C ASP A 143 -6.55 -4.18 17.65
N GLY A 144 -7.11 -3.03 17.32
CA GLY A 144 -8.54 -2.72 17.42
C GLY A 144 -9.01 -2.44 18.84
N GLN A 145 -8.11 -2.39 19.82
CA GLN A 145 -8.45 -1.99 21.19
C GLN A 145 -8.56 -0.46 21.26
N VAL A 146 -9.38 0.04 22.19
CA VAL A 146 -9.50 1.48 22.42
C VAL A 146 -8.20 2.01 23.01
N ALA A 147 -7.65 3.08 22.43
CA ALA A 147 -6.40 3.69 22.87
C ALA A 147 -6.53 4.46 24.18
N ALA A 148 -7.76 4.90 24.53
CA ALA A 148 -8.05 5.66 25.73
C ALA A 148 -9.35 5.18 26.38
N GLU A 149 -9.46 5.37 27.69
CA GLU A 149 -10.70 5.17 28.45
C GLU A 149 -11.64 6.35 28.19
N GLY A 150 -12.29 6.37 27.01
CA GLY A 150 -13.24 7.44 26.72
C GLY A 150 -13.37 7.81 25.25
N HIS A 151 -14.00 8.94 25.03
CA HIS A 151 -14.18 9.48 23.68
C HIS A 151 -12.89 10.06 23.12
N GLY A 152 -12.62 9.79 21.86
CA GLY A 152 -11.47 10.31 21.13
C GLY A 152 -11.68 10.22 19.62
N TYR A 153 -10.73 10.75 18.87
CA TYR A 153 -10.63 10.67 17.42
C TYR A 153 -9.18 10.59 17.01
N GLN A 154 -8.93 10.15 15.79
CA GLN A 154 -7.59 10.01 15.28
C GLN A 154 -7.49 10.34 13.80
N ALA A 155 -6.29 10.71 13.38
CA ALA A 155 -5.87 10.74 11.99
C ALA A 155 -4.86 9.63 11.76
N HIS A 156 -5.09 8.83 10.74
CA HIS A 156 -4.05 8.04 10.09
C HIS A 156 -3.39 8.95 9.07
N VAL A 157 -2.11 9.17 9.20
CA VAL A 157 -1.37 10.12 8.36
C VAL A 157 -0.06 9.53 7.90
N GLY A 158 0.25 9.70 6.63
CA GLY A 158 1.52 9.26 6.08
C GLY A 158 1.88 9.97 4.78
N PRO A 159 3.20 10.02 4.46
CA PRO A 159 3.69 10.51 3.19
C PRO A 159 3.37 9.50 2.07
N MET A 160 3.04 10.03 0.89
CA MET A 160 2.69 9.21 -0.27
C MET A 160 3.89 8.84 -1.16
N ARG A 161 5.08 9.33 -0.85
CA ARG A 161 6.24 9.24 -1.74
C ARG A 161 7.52 8.84 -1.03
N SER A 162 7.45 7.91 -0.09
CA SER A 162 8.65 7.35 0.54
C SER A 162 9.68 6.91 -0.51
N VAL A 163 10.94 7.25 -0.27
CA VAL A 163 12.07 6.90 -1.15
C VAL A 163 12.76 5.61 -0.74
N SER A 164 12.51 5.12 0.47
CA SER A 164 12.99 3.81 0.93
C SER A 164 12.50 2.69 0.02
N ARG A 165 13.38 1.72 -0.26
CA ARG A 165 13.07 0.57 -1.13
C ARG A 165 13.45 -0.72 -0.45
N GLY A 166 12.56 -1.68 -0.57
CA GLY A 166 12.74 -3.03 -0.10
C GLY A 166 12.87 -4.06 -1.22
N GLN A 167 12.81 -5.30 -0.81
CA GLN A 167 12.90 -6.45 -1.71
C GLN A 167 12.13 -7.66 -1.18
N VAL A 168 11.76 -8.54 -2.10
CA VAL A 168 11.24 -9.88 -1.85
C VAL A 168 12.22 -10.88 -2.45
N THR A 169 12.68 -11.86 -1.67
CA THR A 169 13.60 -12.90 -2.12
C THR A 169 13.10 -14.28 -1.70
N LEU A 170 13.58 -15.33 -2.35
CA LEU A 170 13.29 -16.69 -1.92
C LEU A 170 13.97 -16.99 -0.58
N LYS A 171 13.31 -17.76 0.26
CA LYS A 171 13.91 -18.39 1.43
C LYS A 171 14.49 -19.76 1.08
N SER A 172 13.83 -20.48 0.17
CA SER A 172 14.23 -21.76 -0.36
C SER A 172 13.58 -22.00 -1.73
N SER A 173 13.85 -23.15 -2.36
CA SER A 173 13.16 -23.61 -3.56
C SER A 173 11.82 -24.31 -3.27
N ASP A 174 11.44 -24.50 -2.00
CA ASP A 174 10.13 -25.05 -1.64
C ASP A 174 9.02 -24.00 -1.85
N PRO A 175 8.04 -24.25 -2.71
CA PRO A 175 6.94 -23.31 -2.93
C PRO A 175 6.05 -23.08 -1.70
N LYS A 176 6.13 -23.92 -0.67
CA LYS A 176 5.39 -23.77 0.58
C LYS A 176 6.04 -22.78 1.54
N ASP A 177 7.32 -22.54 1.40
CA ASP A 177 8.02 -21.56 2.22
C ASP A 177 7.58 -20.14 1.87
N ASP A 178 7.32 -19.33 2.90
CA ASP A 178 7.08 -17.90 2.70
C ASP A 178 8.35 -17.20 2.18
N PRO A 179 8.22 -16.22 1.29
CA PRO A 179 9.37 -15.46 0.83
C PRO A 179 9.97 -14.62 1.98
N ARG A 180 11.23 -14.25 1.86
CA ARG A 180 11.82 -13.23 2.71
C ARG A 180 11.35 -11.87 2.21
N ILE A 181 10.69 -11.11 3.09
CA ILE A 181 10.18 -9.78 2.80
C ILE A 181 11.00 -8.79 3.62
N GLN A 182 11.70 -7.91 2.95
CA GLN A 182 12.50 -6.88 3.56
C GLN A 182 12.06 -5.52 3.03
N PHE A 183 11.25 -4.81 3.79
CA PHE A 183 10.72 -3.51 3.37
C PHE A 183 11.75 -2.39 3.40
N ASN A 184 12.73 -2.44 4.31
CA ASN A 184 13.71 -1.38 4.56
C ASN A 184 13.05 -0.03 4.87
N TYR A 185 11.94 -0.05 5.60
CA TYR A 185 11.25 1.17 6.01
C TYR A 185 12.19 2.17 6.68
N MET A 186 12.00 3.45 6.42
CA MET A 186 12.76 4.55 7.04
C MET A 186 14.28 4.45 6.82
N SER A 187 14.73 3.77 5.75
CA SER A 187 16.15 3.65 5.42
C SER A 187 16.72 4.93 4.80
N ASP A 188 15.87 5.81 4.27
CA ASP A 188 16.24 7.13 3.76
C ASP A 188 15.95 8.22 4.79
N PRO A 189 16.88 9.16 5.02
CA PRO A 189 16.68 10.25 5.98
C PRO A 189 15.47 11.15 5.68
N SER A 190 15.08 11.30 4.41
CA SER A 190 13.93 12.12 4.03
C SER A 190 12.60 11.55 4.52
N ASP A 191 12.46 10.23 4.66
CA ASP A 191 11.25 9.61 5.18
C ASP A 191 10.99 10.05 6.64
N TRP A 192 12.04 10.26 7.44
CA TRP A 192 11.92 10.77 8.81
C TRP A 192 11.44 12.21 8.86
N GLU A 193 11.99 13.08 7.98
CA GLU A 193 11.55 14.48 7.86
C GLU A 193 10.07 14.56 7.46
N ASP A 194 9.66 13.74 6.51
CA ASP A 194 8.28 13.66 6.05
C ASP A 194 7.33 13.25 7.18
N PHE A 195 7.69 12.25 7.99
CA PHE A 195 6.87 11.85 9.14
C PHE A 195 6.84 12.88 10.26
N ARG A 196 7.95 13.55 10.57
CA ARG A 196 7.94 14.69 11.50
C ARG A 196 6.99 15.79 11.02
N THR A 197 7.00 16.05 9.71
CA THR A 197 6.06 17.01 9.09
C THR A 197 4.62 16.53 9.21
N CYS A 198 4.32 15.25 9.00
CA CYS A 198 2.99 14.68 9.20
C CYS A 198 2.47 14.91 10.62
N ILE A 199 3.30 14.67 11.64
CA ILE A 199 2.91 14.86 13.05
C ILE A 199 2.61 16.35 13.32
N ARG A 200 3.52 17.26 12.94
CA ARG A 200 3.36 18.70 13.16
C ARG A 200 2.13 19.25 12.46
N LEU A 201 1.93 18.86 11.22
CA LEU A 201 0.76 19.28 10.43
C LEU A 201 -0.56 18.74 11.03
N THR A 202 -0.57 17.51 11.55
CA THR A 202 -1.75 16.96 12.21
C THR A 202 -2.09 17.75 13.48
N ARG A 203 -1.08 18.12 14.27
CA ARG A 203 -1.27 18.99 15.45
C ARG A 203 -1.84 20.34 15.06
N GLU A 204 -1.36 20.93 13.97
CA GLU A 204 -1.91 22.18 13.44
C GLU A 204 -3.39 22.02 13.04
N ILE A 205 -3.73 20.94 12.34
CA ILE A 205 -5.12 20.64 11.92
C ILE A 205 -6.01 20.44 13.15
N PHE A 206 -5.61 19.61 14.11
CA PHE A 206 -6.39 19.39 15.33
C PHE A 206 -6.42 20.63 16.24
N GLY A 207 -5.48 21.55 16.07
CA GLY A 207 -5.42 22.86 16.74
C GLY A 207 -6.46 23.88 16.26
N GLN A 208 -7.10 23.67 15.09
CA GLN A 208 -8.04 24.62 14.49
C GLN A 208 -9.29 24.83 15.34
N GLU A 209 -9.93 25.99 15.18
CA GLU A 209 -11.16 26.36 15.95
C GLU A 209 -12.30 25.37 15.79
N ALA A 210 -12.42 24.73 14.62
CA ALA A 210 -13.45 23.73 14.38
C ALA A 210 -13.38 22.54 15.35
N PHE A 211 -12.19 22.20 15.83
CA PHE A 211 -12.00 21.14 16.84
C PHE A 211 -12.13 21.65 18.27
N ALA A 212 -12.05 22.96 18.55
CA ALA A 212 -12.03 23.51 19.90
C ALA A 212 -13.16 23.01 20.81
N PRO A 213 -14.44 22.88 20.34
CA PRO A 213 -15.53 22.37 21.16
C PRO A 213 -15.39 20.91 21.59
N TYR A 214 -14.52 20.15 20.94
CA TYR A 214 -14.38 18.70 21.12
C TYR A 214 -12.98 18.28 21.59
N ARG A 215 -11.97 19.14 21.40
CA ARG A 215 -10.56 18.84 21.62
C ARG A 215 -10.26 18.68 23.13
N GLY A 216 -9.79 17.48 23.50
CA GLY A 216 -9.20 17.19 24.80
C GLY A 216 -7.67 17.20 24.74
N HIS A 217 -6.99 16.40 25.54
CA HIS A 217 -5.54 16.24 25.49
C HIS A 217 -5.12 15.33 24.33
N GLU A 218 -3.90 15.53 23.85
CA GLU A 218 -3.29 14.63 22.86
C GLU A 218 -2.94 13.30 23.56
N ILE A 219 -3.44 12.18 23.00
CA ILE A 219 -3.18 10.84 23.51
C ILE A 219 -1.87 10.30 22.94
N GLN A 220 -1.68 10.49 21.63
CA GLN A 220 -0.54 9.96 20.87
C GLN A 220 -0.17 10.97 19.77
N PRO A 221 1.14 11.34 19.67
CA PRO A 221 2.30 10.89 20.43
C PRO A 221 2.38 11.38 21.89
N GLY A 222 1.61 12.39 22.28
CA GLY A 222 1.65 13.03 23.58
C GLY A 222 2.34 14.40 23.54
N THR A 223 1.86 15.33 24.37
CA THR A 223 2.30 16.73 24.35
C THR A 223 3.78 16.95 24.66
N ASP A 224 4.42 15.97 25.31
CA ASP A 224 5.85 16.06 25.68
C ASP A 224 6.79 15.67 24.52
N VAL A 225 6.27 15.06 23.47
CA VAL A 225 7.02 14.61 22.29
C VAL A 225 7.11 15.78 21.30
N GLN A 226 8.12 16.65 21.42
CA GLN A 226 8.23 17.88 20.64
C GLN A 226 9.50 17.98 19.81
N SER A 227 10.67 17.58 20.35
CA SER A 227 11.94 17.67 19.62
C SER A 227 12.00 16.67 18.47
N ASP A 228 12.87 16.89 17.49
CA ASP A 228 13.06 15.95 16.38
C ASP A 228 13.47 14.58 16.88
N GLU A 229 14.34 14.50 17.88
CA GLU A 229 14.78 13.24 18.47
C GLU A 229 13.63 12.50 19.16
N ALA A 230 12.75 13.21 19.87
CA ALA A 230 11.59 12.62 20.51
C ALA A 230 10.55 12.14 19.49
N LEU A 231 10.34 12.93 18.40
CA LEU A 231 9.49 12.53 17.29
C LEU A 231 10.05 11.30 16.57
N ASP A 232 11.35 11.24 16.32
CA ASP A 232 11.99 10.09 15.68
C ASP A 232 11.88 8.82 16.53
N ALA A 233 12.05 8.93 17.85
CA ALA A 233 11.82 7.81 18.76
C ALA A 233 10.37 7.31 18.68
N PHE A 234 9.39 8.20 18.67
CA PHE A 234 7.98 7.86 18.49
C PHE A 234 7.71 7.23 17.12
N ILE A 235 8.20 7.81 16.03
CA ILE A 235 8.06 7.30 14.66
C ILE A 235 8.59 5.88 14.58
N LYS A 236 9.80 5.65 15.10
CA LYS A 236 10.46 4.33 15.08
C LYS A 236 9.64 3.24 15.75
N GLU A 237 8.91 3.57 16.80
CA GLU A 237 8.10 2.63 17.56
C GLU A 237 6.71 2.39 16.96
N HIS A 238 6.14 3.40 16.26
CA HIS A 238 4.73 3.43 15.90
C HIS A 238 4.43 3.50 14.41
N VAL A 239 5.46 3.66 13.55
CA VAL A 239 5.24 3.66 12.11
C VAL A 239 4.84 2.26 11.64
N GLU A 240 3.76 2.20 10.86
CA GLU A 240 3.18 0.95 10.38
C GLU A 240 2.88 1.00 8.89
N SER A 241 2.74 -0.17 8.29
CA SER A 241 2.27 -0.32 6.92
C SER A 241 0.81 0.08 6.79
N ALA A 242 0.47 0.84 5.77
CA ALA A 242 -0.91 1.07 5.34
C ALA A 242 -1.43 -0.05 4.40
N TYR A 243 -0.69 -1.17 4.31
CA TYR A 243 -1.01 -2.36 3.49
C TYR A 243 -1.09 -2.08 1.99
N HIS A 244 -0.15 -1.31 1.49
CA HIS A 244 -0.05 -0.95 0.08
C HIS A 244 1.25 -1.47 -0.59
N PRO A 245 1.70 -2.74 -0.39
CA PRO A 245 2.92 -3.24 -1.01
C PRO A 245 2.80 -3.28 -2.53
N CYS A 246 3.83 -2.79 -3.23
CA CYS A 246 3.86 -2.75 -4.69
C CYS A 246 5.28 -2.76 -5.26
N GLY A 247 5.39 -2.88 -6.58
CA GLY A 247 6.60 -2.54 -7.33
C GLY A 247 7.60 -3.67 -7.59
N THR A 248 7.39 -4.86 -7.08
CA THR A 248 8.36 -5.99 -7.11
C THR A 248 8.49 -6.72 -8.45
N CYS A 249 7.65 -6.39 -9.43
CA CYS A 249 7.73 -6.84 -10.82
C CYS A 249 7.62 -5.63 -11.76
N LYS A 250 8.42 -4.60 -11.49
CA LYS A 250 8.32 -3.26 -12.07
C LYS A 250 8.11 -3.28 -13.59
N MET A 251 7.07 -2.56 -14.05
CA MET A 251 6.87 -2.25 -15.47
C MET A 251 7.95 -1.30 -15.96
N GLY A 252 8.41 -1.51 -17.17
CA GLY A 252 9.37 -0.61 -17.81
C GLY A 252 9.63 -0.95 -19.27
N ARG A 253 10.57 -0.24 -19.86
CA ARG A 253 11.02 -0.49 -21.24
C ARG A 253 11.89 -1.76 -21.28
N ALA A 254 11.94 -2.41 -22.42
CA ALA A 254 12.74 -3.63 -22.60
C ALA A 254 14.25 -3.42 -22.39
N ASP A 255 14.74 -2.19 -22.57
CA ASP A 255 16.13 -1.79 -22.35
C ASP A 255 16.44 -1.40 -20.87
N ASP A 256 15.44 -1.31 -20.00
CA ASP A 256 15.64 -1.16 -18.55
C ASP A 256 15.95 -2.52 -17.93
N PRO A 257 17.18 -2.74 -17.41
CA PRO A 257 17.57 -4.02 -16.81
C PRO A 257 16.74 -4.37 -15.55
N MET A 258 16.10 -3.38 -14.93
CA MET A 258 15.25 -3.55 -13.78
C MET A 258 13.76 -3.73 -14.13
N ALA A 259 13.39 -3.65 -15.43
CA ALA A 259 12.03 -3.93 -15.85
C ALA A 259 11.76 -5.43 -15.85
N VAL A 260 10.62 -5.83 -15.30
CA VAL A 260 10.16 -7.23 -15.27
C VAL A 260 9.07 -7.45 -16.31
N VAL A 261 8.16 -6.50 -16.46
CA VAL A 261 7.09 -6.54 -17.46
C VAL A 261 7.13 -5.33 -18.37
N ASP A 262 6.60 -5.50 -19.59
CA ASP A 262 6.40 -4.39 -20.53
C ASP A 262 5.07 -3.64 -20.26
N HIS A 263 4.77 -2.66 -21.10
CA HIS A 263 3.55 -1.82 -20.98
C HIS A 263 2.25 -2.59 -21.23
N GLU A 264 2.30 -3.78 -21.78
CA GLU A 264 1.17 -4.69 -21.93
C GLU A 264 1.15 -5.78 -20.86
N THR A 265 1.92 -5.60 -19.79
CA THR A 265 2.06 -6.53 -18.66
C THR A 265 2.73 -7.88 -18.97
N ARG A 266 3.33 -8.06 -20.17
CA ARG A 266 4.03 -9.29 -20.54
C ARG A 266 5.38 -9.36 -19.83
N VAL A 267 5.74 -10.53 -19.33
CA VAL A 267 7.06 -10.76 -18.72
C VAL A 267 8.14 -10.72 -19.80
N ILE A 268 9.11 -9.82 -19.62
CA ILE A 268 10.17 -9.61 -20.61
C ILE A 268 11.11 -10.83 -20.64
N GLY A 269 11.28 -11.42 -21.83
CA GLY A 269 12.14 -12.57 -22.05
C GLY A 269 11.47 -13.93 -21.89
N VAL A 270 10.16 -13.98 -21.59
CA VAL A 270 9.37 -15.21 -21.53
C VAL A 270 8.07 -15.04 -22.30
N GLU A 271 7.77 -15.98 -23.19
CA GLU A 271 6.53 -15.96 -23.95
C GLU A 271 5.35 -16.54 -23.15
N GLY A 272 4.13 -16.07 -23.44
CA GLY A 272 2.91 -16.60 -22.88
C GLY A 272 2.79 -16.40 -21.35
N LEU A 273 3.40 -15.35 -20.80
CA LEU A 273 3.38 -15.03 -19.37
C LEU A 273 3.16 -13.55 -19.13
N ARG A 274 2.22 -13.22 -18.23
CA ARG A 274 1.96 -11.85 -17.77
C ARG A 274 1.93 -11.77 -16.25
N VAL A 275 2.14 -10.54 -15.75
CA VAL A 275 1.85 -10.18 -14.34
C VAL A 275 0.86 -9.02 -14.34
N ALA A 276 -0.27 -9.19 -13.64
CA ALA A 276 -1.38 -8.23 -13.65
C ALA A 276 -1.88 -7.91 -12.23
N ASP A 277 -1.01 -7.33 -11.41
CA ASP A 277 -1.32 -6.86 -10.05
C ASP A 277 -0.45 -5.65 -9.68
N SER A 278 -0.51 -5.19 -8.43
CA SER A 278 0.27 -4.04 -7.94
C SER A 278 1.79 -4.23 -7.99
N SER A 279 2.30 -5.45 -8.20
CA SER A 279 3.74 -5.68 -8.33
C SER A 279 4.35 -4.96 -9.53
N ILE A 280 3.56 -4.67 -10.57
CA ILE A 280 4.05 -4.03 -11.79
C ILE A 280 4.27 -2.52 -11.66
N PHE A 281 3.83 -1.88 -10.59
CA PHE A 281 3.98 -0.42 -10.44
C PHE A 281 5.46 -0.01 -10.44
N PRO A 282 5.88 0.92 -11.31
CA PRO A 282 7.25 1.44 -11.29
C PRO A 282 7.53 2.26 -10.02
N ARG A 283 6.52 3.02 -9.61
CA ARG A 283 6.47 3.79 -8.36
C ARG A 283 5.09 3.64 -7.74
N ILE A 284 5.06 3.68 -6.41
CA ILE A 284 3.80 3.70 -5.67
C ILE A 284 2.96 4.91 -6.06
N THR A 285 1.66 4.73 -6.16
CA THR A 285 0.73 5.79 -6.55
C THR A 285 0.55 6.81 -5.42
N ASN A 286 0.11 8.00 -5.77
CA ASN A 286 -0.06 9.09 -4.81
C ASN A 286 -1.44 9.02 -4.12
N GLY A 287 -1.74 7.90 -3.49
CA GLY A 287 -3.00 7.56 -2.83
C GLY A 287 -3.15 6.05 -2.69
N ASN A 288 -4.27 5.59 -2.14
CA ASN A 288 -4.54 4.16 -1.92
C ASN A 288 -4.39 3.31 -3.17
N LEU A 289 -3.81 2.13 -3.02
CA LEU A 289 -3.49 1.23 -4.14
C LEU A 289 -4.68 0.44 -4.71
N ASN A 290 -5.81 0.36 -4.01
CA ASN A 290 -6.94 -0.46 -4.45
C ASN A 290 -7.46 -0.05 -5.83
N GLY A 291 -7.77 1.23 -6.02
CA GLY A 291 -8.25 1.74 -7.31
C GLY A 291 -7.27 1.51 -8.46
N PRO A 292 -5.99 1.92 -8.33
CA PRO A 292 -4.96 1.64 -9.33
C PRO A 292 -4.74 0.16 -9.61
N SER A 293 -4.85 -0.73 -8.60
CA SER A 293 -4.72 -2.18 -8.80
C SER A 293 -5.87 -2.76 -9.63
N ILE A 294 -7.10 -2.31 -9.38
CA ILE A 294 -8.27 -2.66 -10.20
C ILE A 294 -8.06 -2.17 -11.65
N MET A 295 -7.60 -0.93 -11.82
CA MET A 295 -7.29 -0.37 -13.13
C MET A 295 -6.24 -1.19 -13.89
N VAL A 296 -5.21 -1.66 -13.22
CA VAL A 296 -4.21 -2.57 -13.82
C VAL A 296 -4.88 -3.85 -14.31
N GLY A 297 -5.74 -4.46 -13.51
CA GLY A 297 -6.48 -5.68 -13.89
C GLY A 297 -7.36 -5.47 -15.11
N GLU A 298 -8.15 -4.40 -15.15
CA GLU A 298 -9.00 -4.03 -16.29
C GLU A 298 -8.18 -3.77 -17.55
N LYS A 299 -7.07 -3.02 -17.41
CA LYS A 299 -6.19 -2.70 -18.54
C LYS A 299 -5.48 -3.94 -19.09
N ALA A 300 -5.00 -4.83 -18.21
CA ALA A 300 -4.42 -6.09 -18.60
C ALA A 300 -5.44 -6.98 -19.35
N ALA A 301 -6.68 -7.01 -18.88
CA ALA A 301 -7.77 -7.74 -19.58
C ALA A 301 -8.04 -7.18 -20.97
N ASP A 302 -8.01 -5.86 -21.17
CA ASP A 302 -8.14 -5.25 -22.50
C ASP A 302 -7.01 -5.68 -23.44
N HIS A 303 -5.75 -5.68 -22.95
CA HIS A 303 -4.60 -6.15 -23.74
C HIS A 303 -4.69 -7.64 -24.09
N ILE A 304 -5.10 -8.49 -23.15
CA ILE A 304 -5.27 -9.94 -23.34
C ILE A 304 -6.36 -10.23 -24.39
N LEU A 305 -7.45 -9.48 -24.35
CA LEU A 305 -8.60 -9.67 -25.23
C LEU A 305 -8.48 -8.91 -26.57
N GLY A 306 -7.38 -8.18 -26.79
CA GLY A 306 -7.17 -7.38 -27.99
C GLY A 306 -8.21 -6.26 -28.16
N ARG A 307 -8.76 -5.74 -27.06
CA ARG A 307 -9.74 -4.67 -27.10
C ARG A 307 -9.07 -3.33 -27.40
N HIS A 308 -9.79 -2.48 -28.12
CA HIS A 308 -9.33 -1.11 -28.31
C HIS A 308 -9.29 -0.37 -26.97
N PRO A 309 -8.20 0.35 -26.67
CA PRO A 309 -8.12 1.15 -25.47
C PRO A 309 -9.22 2.23 -25.46
N LEU A 310 -9.66 2.60 -24.27
CA LEU A 310 -10.51 3.77 -24.10
C LEU A 310 -9.81 5.01 -24.66
N ALA A 311 -10.59 5.96 -25.16
CA ALA A 311 -10.06 7.24 -25.60
C ALA A 311 -9.32 7.91 -24.41
N PRO A 312 -8.16 8.56 -24.66
CA PRO A 312 -7.48 9.31 -23.61
C PRO A 312 -8.41 10.36 -23.02
N SER A 313 -8.45 10.49 -21.70
CA SER A 313 -9.04 11.65 -21.05
C SER A 313 -8.16 12.88 -21.33
N ASN A 314 -8.82 13.97 -21.73
CA ASN A 314 -8.18 15.27 -21.90
C ASN A 314 -8.40 16.16 -20.67
N ASP A 315 -8.92 15.61 -19.59
CA ASP A 315 -9.13 16.34 -18.35
C ASP A 315 -7.78 16.68 -17.70
N GLU A 316 -7.49 17.96 -17.59
CA GLU A 316 -6.30 18.42 -16.89
C GLU A 316 -6.58 18.50 -15.39
N PRO A 317 -5.72 17.93 -14.53
CA PRO A 317 -5.89 18.05 -13.08
C PRO A 317 -5.71 19.52 -12.68
N TRP A 318 -6.60 20.00 -11.81
CA TRP A 318 -6.41 21.33 -11.25
C TRP A 318 -5.18 21.34 -10.35
N ILE A 319 -4.27 22.29 -10.63
CA ILE A 319 -3.08 22.54 -9.83
C ILE A 319 -3.21 23.95 -9.25
N ASN A 320 -3.04 24.10 -7.94
CA ASN A 320 -3.04 25.42 -7.31
C ASN A 320 -1.96 26.29 -7.95
N PRO A 321 -2.30 27.43 -8.59
CA PRO A 321 -1.31 28.27 -9.28
C PRO A 321 -0.21 28.81 -8.36
N ASN A 322 -0.48 28.90 -7.06
CA ASN A 322 0.47 29.37 -6.05
C ASN A 322 1.29 28.25 -5.39
N TRP A 323 1.24 27.02 -5.90
CA TRP A 323 1.90 25.88 -5.27
C TRP A 323 3.40 26.07 -5.02
N LYS A 324 4.07 26.91 -5.81
CA LYS A 324 5.50 27.20 -5.66
C LYS A 324 5.83 28.02 -4.40
N ILE A 325 4.88 28.85 -3.95
CA ILE A 325 5.10 29.83 -2.87
C ILE A 325 4.15 29.63 -1.68
N ALA A 326 3.11 28.80 -1.84
CA ALA A 326 2.13 28.54 -0.79
C ALA A 326 1.90 27.03 -0.67
N GLN A 327 1.85 26.55 0.56
CA GLN A 327 1.51 25.14 0.85
C GLN A 327 0.03 24.87 0.57
N ARG A 328 -0.83 25.84 0.83
CA ARG A 328 -2.30 25.77 0.75
C ARG A 328 -2.85 26.89 -0.13
#